data_ea5e7b39f87ffbde435b3e502cf68423
#
_entry.id   ea5e7b39f87ffbde435b3e502cf68423
#
_cell.length_a   1.000
_cell.length_b   1.000
_cell.length_c   1.000
_cell.angle_alpha   90.00
_cell.angle_beta   90.00
_cell.angle_gamma   90.00
#
_symmetry.space_group_name_H-M   'P 1'
#
loop_
_entity.id
_entity.type
_entity.pdbx_description
1 polymer ?
#
loop_
_entity_poly.entity_id
_entity_poly.type
_entity_poly.pdbx_seq_one_letter_code
_entity_poly.pdbx_strand_id
1 'polypeptide(L)'
;SAASDVYKRQGFSIVLVKDISLLDGCKIGHFNFIKCPCLKMSESAMIGNLNFIRGNFSLELREESMIYMQNKITSSGYSFHDVTFVLGKYASIQVAHLFDVTDNIKIGDNTLFAGVGTQVWTHSFYLEDSGKGRHRIDGSVSIGNNVNISSRCIICCGVKIADSIIIGANSCISKDLKSKGLYVNQELRFIEFDPAEKMSSMICQKSIGKLNIYKK
;
A
#
# COMPACT_ATOMS: atom_id res chain seq x y z
N SER A 1 15.52 -26.98 -15.58
CA SER A 1 15.51 -27.71 -14.30
C SER A 1 15.41 -26.79 -13.07
N ALA A 2 15.80 -25.51 -13.13
CA ALA A 2 15.65 -24.56 -12.02
C ALA A 2 14.18 -24.28 -11.66
N ALA A 3 13.27 -24.26 -12.63
CA ALA A 3 11.83 -24.05 -12.38
C ALA A 3 11.19 -25.16 -11.52
N SER A 4 11.67 -26.42 -11.61
CA SER A 4 11.11 -27.54 -10.86
C SER A 4 11.44 -27.51 -9.36
N ASP A 5 12.56 -26.93 -8.96
CA ASP A 5 12.95 -26.84 -7.56
C ASP A 5 12.28 -25.66 -6.83
N VAL A 6 11.93 -24.62 -7.54
CA VAL A 6 11.14 -23.51 -7.00
C VAL A 6 9.72 -23.98 -6.64
N TYR A 7 9.10 -24.81 -7.46
CA TYR A 7 7.78 -25.38 -7.20
C TYR A 7 7.72 -26.30 -5.97
N LYS A 8 8.81 -26.98 -5.62
CA LYS A 8 8.84 -27.89 -4.46
C LYS A 8 8.91 -27.19 -3.11
N ARG A 9 9.22 -25.86 -3.07
CA ARG A 9 9.29 -25.07 -1.84
C ARG A 9 8.12 -24.10 -1.66
N GLN A 10 7.21 -24.04 -2.61
CA GLN A 10 6.03 -23.19 -2.55
C GLN A 10 4.96 -23.91 -1.75
N GLY A 11 4.54 -23.27 -0.65
CA GLY A 11 3.35 -23.68 0.07
C GLY A 11 2.08 -23.49 -0.78
N PHE A 12 0.91 -23.67 -0.17
CA PHE A 12 -0.38 -23.53 -0.86
C PHE A 12 -0.61 -22.06 -1.29
N SER A 13 -0.02 -21.66 -2.42
CA SER A 13 -0.22 -20.35 -3.05
C SER A 13 -0.70 -20.53 -4.48
N ILE A 14 -1.59 -19.64 -4.93
CA ILE A 14 -2.11 -19.64 -6.30
C ILE A 14 -1.37 -18.52 -7.07
N VAL A 15 -0.61 -18.92 -8.10
CA VAL A 15 0.16 -18.00 -8.96
C VAL A 15 -0.32 -18.15 -10.41
N LEU A 16 -0.99 -17.12 -10.92
CA LEU A 16 -1.58 -17.06 -12.26
C LEU A 16 -0.92 -15.89 -13.02
N VAL A 17 0.17 -16.16 -13.69
CA VAL A 17 0.96 -15.17 -14.45
C VAL A 17 1.21 -15.71 -15.87
N LYS A 18 1.33 -14.78 -16.85
CA LYS A 18 1.69 -15.16 -18.22
C LYS A 18 3.21 -15.37 -18.33
N ASP A 19 3.96 -14.42 -17.82
CA ASP A 19 5.42 -14.43 -17.87
C ASP A 19 5.98 -14.44 -16.44
N ILE A 20 6.88 -15.40 -16.16
CA ILE A 20 7.51 -15.54 -14.86
C ILE A 20 9.02 -15.65 -15.01
N SER A 21 9.75 -14.87 -14.22
CA SER A 21 11.20 -14.95 -14.11
C SER A 21 11.59 -14.93 -12.64
N LEU A 22 12.15 -16.03 -12.16
CA LEU A 22 12.59 -16.19 -10.77
C LEU A 22 14.08 -16.54 -10.78
N LEU A 23 14.90 -15.68 -10.17
CA LEU A 23 16.32 -15.94 -10.01
C LEU A 23 16.59 -16.75 -8.74
N ASP A 24 17.86 -17.07 -8.49
CA ASP A 24 18.24 -17.95 -7.40
C ASP A 24 17.84 -17.41 -6.02
N GLY A 25 17.48 -18.32 -5.14
CA GLY A 25 17.10 -17.97 -3.76
C GLY A 25 15.72 -17.34 -3.57
N CYS A 26 14.96 -17.07 -4.65
CA CYS A 26 13.60 -16.51 -4.55
C CYS A 26 12.67 -17.40 -3.75
N LYS A 27 11.76 -16.78 -2.97
CA LYS A 27 10.77 -17.47 -2.15
C LYS A 27 9.39 -16.88 -2.32
N ILE A 28 8.40 -17.76 -2.50
CA ILE A 28 6.98 -17.41 -2.39
C ILE A 28 6.42 -18.28 -1.26
N GLY A 29 5.92 -17.65 -0.21
CA GLY A 29 5.36 -18.30 0.96
C GLY A 29 3.98 -18.91 0.73
N HIS A 30 3.17 -19.00 1.80
CA HIS A 30 1.93 -19.72 1.82
C HIS A 30 0.72 -18.79 1.66
N PHE A 31 -0.37 -19.35 1.09
CA PHE A 31 -1.68 -18.71 1.00
C PHE A 31 -1.68 -17.36 0.28
N ASN A 32 -0.78 -17.19 -0.69
CA ASN A 32 -0.80 -16.05 -1.58
C ASN A 32 -1.75 -16.30 -2.76
N PHE A 33 -2.44 -15.25 -3.19
CA PHE A 33 -3.10 -15.20 -4.49
C PHE A 33 -2.40 -14.15 -5.35
N ILE A 34 -1.73 -14.59 -6.41
CA ILE A 34 -0.97 -13.73 -7.33
C ILE A 34 -1.53 -13.90 -8.72
N LYS A 35 -2.13 -12.83 -9.28
CA LYS A 35 -2.63 -12.80 -10.65
C LYS A 35 -2.25 -11.49 -11.33
N CYS A 36 -1.22 -11.54 -12.17
CA CYS A 36 -0.72 -10.40 -12.95
C CYS A 36 -0.11 -10.88 -14.28
N PRO A 37 0.08 -10.00 -15.28
CA PRO A 37 0.69 -10.37 -16.54
C PRO A 37 2.11 -10.90 -16.39
N CYS A 38 2.95 -10.26 -15.59
CA CYS A 38 4.35 -10.61 -15.44
C CYS A 38 4.78 -10.53 -13.97
N LEU A 39 5.53 -11.55 -13.54
CA LEU A 39 6.19 -11.61 -12.23
C LEU A 39 7.69 -11.81 -12.43
N LYS A 40 8.50 -10.84 -12.01
CA LYS A 40 9.95 -10.92 -12.00
C LYS A 40 10.45 -10.81 -10.58
N MET A 41 11.26 -11.78 -10.15
CA MET A 41 11.91 -11.77 -8.84
C MET A 41 13.42 -11.99 -9.05
N SER A 42 14.20 -11.00 -8.65
CA SER A 42 15.66 -11.08 -8.64
C SER A 42 16.16 -11.92 -7.48
N GLU A 43 17.48 -12.14 -7.40
CA GLU A 43 18.08 -13.00 -6.40
C GLU A 43 17.61 -12.74 -4.98
N SER A 44 17.26 -13.81 -4.28
CA SER A 44 16.82 -13.80 -2.88
C SER A 44 15.59 -12.93 -2.58
N ALA A 45 14.86 -12.45 -3.61
CA ALA A 45 13.62 -11.72 -3.41
C ALA A 45 12.53 -12.62 -2.80
N MET A 46 11.65 -12.04 -1.97
CA MET A 46 10.66 -12.81 -1.24
C MET A 46 9.26 -12.20 -1.31
N ILE A 47 8.27 -13.06 -1.56
CA ILE A 47 6.86 -12.82 -1.26
C ILE A 47 6.50 -13.74 -0.08
N GLY A 48 6.15 -13.17 1.07
CA GLY A 48 5.81 -13.90 2.29
C GLY A 48 4.43 -14.57 2.20
N ASN A 49 3.58 -14.41 3.22
CA ASN A 49 2.35 -15.18 3.33
C ASN A 49 1.09 -14.31 3.20
N LEU A 50 -0.03 -14.91 2.78
CA LEU A 50 -1.36 -14.30 2.81
C LEU A 50 -1.47 -12.98 2.01
N ASN A 51 -0.62 -12.77 0.99
CA ASN A 51 -0.72 -11.60 0.15
C ASN A 51 -1.76 -11.80 -0.95
N PHE A 52 -2.50 -10.74 -1.27
CA PHE A 52 -3.43 -10.69 -2.38
C PHE A 52 -2.93 -9.71 -3.44
N ILE A 53 -2.40 -10.24 -4.53
CA ILE A 53 -1.80 -9.49 -5.63
C ILE A 53 -2.62 -9.77 -6.89
N ARG A 54 -3.35 -8.76 -7.38
CA ARG A 54 -4.23 -8.95 -8.54
C ARG A 54 -4.36 -7.67 -9.36
N GLY A 55 -4.05 -7.75 -10.64
CA GLY A 55 -4.28 -6.63 -11.54
C GLY A 55 -3.59 -6.76 -12.89
N ASN A 56 -3.76 -5.74 -13.71
CA ASN A 56 -3.11 -5.66 -15.02
C ASN A 56 -1.82 -4.82 -14.92
N PHE A 57 -0.87 -5.29 -14.14
CA PHE A 57 0.44 -4.68 -13.96
C PHE A 57 1.52 -5.75 -13.86
N SER A 58 2.74 -5.40 -14.27
CA SER A 58 3.92 -6.24 -14.04
C SER A 58 4.46 -6.00 -12.64
N LEU A 59 4.77 -7.08 -11.92
CA LEU A 59 5.39 -7.02 -10.60
C LEU A 59 6.87 -7.37 -10.72
N GLU A 60 7.73 -6.43 -10.31
CA GLU A 60 9.18 -6.58 -10.30
C GLU A 60 9.73 -6.40 -8.89
N LEU A 61 10.27 -7.46 -8.33
CA LEU A 61 11.00 -7.47 -7.07
C LEU A 61 12.49 -7.56 -7.36
N ARG A 62 13.25 -6.56 -6.92
CA ARG A 62 14.70 -6.55 -7.09
C ARG A 62 15.38 -7.36 -6.00
N GLU A 63 16.69 -7.49 -6.11
CA GLU A 63 17.54 -8.28 -5.24
C GLU A 63 17.24 -8.06 -3.75
N GLU A 64 17.05 -9.16 -3.01
CA GLU A 64 16.76 -9.20 -1.56
C GLU A 64 15.54 -8.33 -1.11
N SER A 65 14.69 -7.94 -2.05
CA SER A 65 13.48 -7.20 -1.71
C SER A 65 12.38 -8.12 -1.17
N MET A 66 11.50 -7.57 -0.33
CA MET A 66 10.52 -8.38 0.37
C MET A 66 9.12 -7.76 0.44
N ILE A 67 8.11 -8.51 0.04
CA ILE A 67 6.71 -8.26 0.38
C ILE A 67 6.33 -9.26 1.48
N TYR A 68 6.18 -8.80 2.76
CA TYR A 68 6.06 -9.72 3.88
C TYR A 68 4.70 -10.41 3.95
N MET A 69 3.69 -9.88 4.63
CA MET A 69 2.43 -10.61 4.75
C MET A 69 1.17 -9.75 4.71
N GLN A 70 0.04 -10.36 4.32
CA GLN A 70 -1.30 -9.77 4.32
C GLN A 70 -1.41 -8.48 3.50
N ASN A 71 -0.48 -8.22 2.59
CA ASN A 71 -0.53 -7.04 1.75
C ASN A 71 -1.55 -7.23 0.62
N LYS A 72 -2.23 -6.15 0.27
CA LYS A 72 -3.16 -6.07 -0.85
C LYS A 72 -2.60 -5.16 -1.93
N ILE A 73 -2.25 -5.72 -3.10
CA ILE A 73 -1.70 -5.00 -4.24
C ILE A 73 -2.64 -5.24 -5.42
N THR A 74 -3.41 -4.22 -5.79
CA THR A 74 -4.47 -4.37 -6.79
C THR A 74 -4.48 -3.21 -7.77
N SER A 75 -5.04 -3.40 -8.98
CA SER A 75 -5.29 -2.31 -9.92
C SER A 75 -6.77 -2.23 -10.30
N SER A 76 -7.20 -1.07 -10.79
CA SER A 76 -8.47 -0.96 -11.51
C SER A 76 -8.42 -1.78 -12.81
N GLY A 77 -9.60 -2.09 -13.37
CA GLY A 77 -9.69 -2.93 -14.58
C GLY A 77 -9.15 -2.29 -15.87
N TYR A 78 -8.84 -0.99 -15.86
CA TYR A 78 -8.41 -0.23 -17.03
C TYR A 78 -7.14 0.54 -16.73
N SER A 79 -6.11 0.35 -17.53
CA SER A 79 -4.92 1.20 -17.61
C SER A 79 -4.70 1.62 -19.07
N PHE A 80 -4.11 2.78 -19.28
CA PHE A 80 -3.88 3.34 -20.62
C PHE A 80 -2.51 2.99 -21.19
N HIS A 81 -1.67 2.35 -20.39
CA HIS A 81 -0.31 1.92 -20.75
C HIS A 81 0.08 0.68 -19.94
N ASP A 82 1.22 0.11 -20.23
CA ASP A 82 1.79 -0.97 -19.45
C ASP A 82 2.20 -0.45 -18.08
N VAL A 83 1.53 -0.94 -17.05
CA VAL A 83 1.75 -0.54 -15.66
C VAL A 83 2.74 -1.47 -14.99
N THR A 84 3.61 -0.90 -14.17
CA THR A 84 4.59 -1.64 -13.38
C THR A 84 4.55 -1.27 -11.91
N PHE A 85 4.71 -2.30 -11.05
CA PHE A 85 5.05 -2.14 -9.64
C PHE A 85 6.49 -2.63 -9.47
N VAL A 86 7.39 -1.72 -9.10
CA VAL A 86 8.80 -2.03 -8.89
C VAL A 86 9.16 -1.84 -7.42
N LEU A 87 9.69 -2.88 -6.79
CA LEU A 87 10.27 -2.85 -5.45
C LEU A 87 11.80 -2.92 -5.57
N GLY A 88 12.49 -1.89 -5.11
CA GLY A 88 13.94 -1.74 -5.19
C GLY A 88 14.72 -2.78 -4.39
N LYS A 89 16.03 -2.80 -4.54
CA LYS A 89 16.92 -3.72 -3.80
C LYS A 89 16.83 -3.48 -2.31
N TYR A 90 16.80 -4.54 -1.51
CA TYR A 90 16.72 -4.50 -0.04
C TYR A 90 15.48 -3.75 0.48
N ALA A 91 14.57 -3.35 -0.39
CA ALA A 91 13.34 -2.68 0.04
C ALA A 91 12.34 -3.69 0.61
N SER A 92 11.57 -3.26 1.60
CA SER A 92 10.61 -4.16 2.23
C SER A 92 9.25 -3.52 2.53
N ILE A 93 8.21 -4.30 2.28
CA ILE A 93 6.82 -3.99 2.58
C ILE A 93 6.39 -4.95 3.69
N GLN A 94 6.10 -4.42 4.89
CA GLN A 94 5.79 -5.24 6.05
C GLN A 94 4.37 -5.81 6.00
N VAL A 95 3.47 -5.41 6.84
CA VAL A 95 2.21 -6.12 7.10
C VAL A 95 0.98 -5.29 6.73
N ALA A 96 0.04 -5.91 6.02
CA ALA A 96 -1.32 -5.38 5.79
C ALA A 96 -1.35 -3.97 5.18
N HIS A 97 -0.45 -3.68 4.25
CA HIS A 97 -0.48 -2.45 3.44
C HIS A 97 -1.35 -2.64 2.20
N LEU A 98 -1.87 -1.53 1.66
CA LEU A 98 -2.67 -1.49 0.45
C LEU A 98 -1.97 -0.66 -0.63
N PHE A 99 -1.85 -1.23 -1.82
CA PHE A 99 -1.33 -0.53 -3.00
C PHE A 99 -2.35 -0.60 -4.13
N ASP A 100 -2.78 0.55 -4.60
CA ASP A 100 -3.50 0.68 -5.84
C ASP A 100 -2.52 0.94 -6.98
N VAL A 101 -2.40 -0.01 -7.88
CA VAL A 101 -1.45 -0.02 -9.00
C VAL A 101 -2.22 0.20 -10.32
N THR A 102 -3.08 1.20 -10.33
CA THR A 102 -3.79 1.64 -11.55
C THR A 102 -2.85 2.39 -12.50
N ASP A 103 -1.85 3.07 -11.94
CA ASP A 103 -0.67 3.62 -12.61
C ASP A 103 0.60 3.11 -11.91
N ASN A 104 1.77 3.44 -12.43
CA ASN A 104 3.06 2.94 -11.97
C ASN A 104 3.33 3.26 -10.50
N ILE A 105 3.90 2.28 -9.79
CA ILE A 105 4.50 2.50 -8.48
C ILE A 105 5.96 2.07 -8.56
N LYS A 106 6.87 3.00 -8.22
CA LYS A 106 8.29 2.71 -8.09
C LYS A 106 8.73 3.00 -6.66
N ILE A 107 9.25 1.99 -6.01
CA ILE A 107 9.83 2.07 -4.65
C ILE A 107 11.34 1.85 -4.81
N GLY A 108 12.11 2.80 -4.31
CA GLY A 108 13.58 2.79 -4.39
C GLY A 108 14.24 1.78 -3.47
N ASP A 109 15.55 1.70 -3.57
CA ASP A 109 16.37 0.74 -2.83
C ASP A 109 16.39 1.05 -1.33
N ASN A 110 16.50 0.00 -0.50
CA ASN A 110 16.56 0.12 0.97
C ASN A 110 15.42 0.93 1.58
N THR A 111 14.25 0.92 0.96
CA THR A 111 13.06 1.64 1.42
C THR A 111 12.13 0.70 2.19
N LEU A 112 11.62 1.17 3.33
CA LEU A 112 10.83 0.39 4.27
C LEU A 112 9.41 0.96 4.42
N PHE A 113 8.41 0.14 4.14
CA PHE A 113 7.04 0.33 4.61
C PHE A 113 6.90 -0.38 5.95
N ALA A 114 7.05 0.38 7.03
CA ALA A 114 7.09 -0.15 8.40
C ALA A 114 5.68 -0.30 8.99
N GLY A 115 5.54 -1.27 9.88
CA GLY A 115 4.31 -1.51 10.63
C GLY A 115 3.16 -1.99 9.75
N VAL A 116 2.00 -1.31 9.83
CA VAL A 116 0.76 -1.79 9.19
C VAL A 116 -0.08 -0.67 8.59
N GLY A 117 -0.91 -1.00 7.59
CA GLY A 117 -2.07 -0.21 7.19
C GLY A 117 -1.78 1.04 6.37
N THR A 118 -0.57 1.23 5.84
CA THR A 118 -0.28 2.31 4.89
C THR A 118 -0.95 2.03 3.56
N GLN A 119 -1.49 3.07 2.93
CA GLN A 119 -2.18 3.01 1.65
C GLN A 119 -1.45 3.88 0.62
N VAL A 120 -1.27 3.34 -0.59
CA VAL A 120 -0.70 4.05 -1.74
C VAL A 120 -1.71 4.03 -2.87
N TRP A 121 -2.08 5.20 -3.33
CA TRP A 121 -3.10 5.38 -4.37
C TRP A 121 -2.50 6.00 -5.62
N THR A 122 -2.76 5.39 -6.76
CA THR A 122 -2.32 5.91 -8.08
C THR A 122 -3.46 6.47 -8.90
N HIS A 123 -4.69 6.50 -8.37
CA HIS A 123 -5.80 7.20 -8.99
C HIS A 123 -6.69 7.92 -7.98
N SER A 124 -7.44 8.90 -8.48
CA SER A 124 -8.49 9.61 -7.75
C SER A 124 -9.64 9.96 -8.70
N PHE A 125 -10.72 10.53 -8.16
CA PHE A 125 -11.88 10.93 -8.94
C PHE A 125 -12.32 12.36 -8.63
N TYR A 126 -12.72 13.07 -9.69
CA TYR A 126 -13.57 14.26 -9.58
C TYR A 126 -14.96 13.94 -10.09
N LEU A 127 -15.94 14.52 -9.45
CA LEU A 127 -17.35 14.39 -9.84
C LEU A 127 -17.83 15.73 -10.41
N GLU A 128 -18.70 15.67 -11.43
CA GLU A 128 -19.38 16.85 -11.93
C GLU A 128 -20.51 17.25 -10.98
N ASP A 129 -20.78 18.53 -10.88
CA ASP A 129 -21.89 19.06 -10.07
C ASP A 129 -23.25 18.54 -10.56
N SER A 130 -23.37 18.21 -11.84
CA SER A 130 -24.55 17.58 -12.44
C SER A 130 -24.84 16.16 -11.94
N GLY A 131 -23.94 15.53 -11.19
CA GLY A 131 -24.10 14.23 -10.57
C GLY A 131 -23.99 13.02 -11.50
N LYS A 132 -23.72 13.18 -12.79
CA LYS A 132 -23.61 12.08 -13.77
C LYS A 132 -22.18 11.85 -14.27
N GLY A 133 -21.38 12.89 -14.36
CA GLY A 133 -20.00 12.82 -14.82
C GLY A 133 -19.03 12.39 -13.73
N ARG A 134 -18.10 11.49 -14.07
CA ARG A 134 -17.06 11.00 -13.18
C ARG A 134 -15.73 11.00 -13.93
N HIS A 135 -14.80 11.81 -13.47
CA HIS A 135 -13.47 11.94 -14.08
C HIS A 135 -12.43 11.25 -13.22
N ARG A 136 -11.79 10.21 -13.74
CA ARG A 136 -10.67 9.56 -13.09
C ARG A 136 -9.38 10.27 -13.48
N ILE A 137 -8.53 10.49 -12.51
CA ILE A 137 -7.20 11.06 -12.67
C ILE A 137 -6.21 10.04 -12.18
N ASP A 138 -5.35 9.58 -13.06
CA ASP A 138 -4.28 8.65 -12.76
C ASP A 138 -2.97 9.42 -12.53
N GLY A 139 -2.13 8.95 -11.64
CA GLY A 139 -0.83 9.56 -11.36
C GLY A 139 0.10 8.58 -10.68
N SER A 140 1.23 8.31 -11.34
CA SER A 140 2.25 7.40 -10.82
C SER A 140 2.83 7.89 -9.48
N VAL A 141 3.14 6.95 -8.59
CA VAL A 141 3.81 7.22 -7.31
C VAL A 141 5.26 6.78 -7.41
N SER A 142 6.20 7.69 -7.07
CA SER A 142 7.63 7.38 -7.03
C SER A 142 8.19 7.67 -5.65
N ILE A 143 8.79 6.67 -5.02
CA ILE A 143 9.41 6.75 -3.71
C ILE A 143 10.89 6.48 -3.89
N GLY A 144 11.73 7.36 -3.37
CA GLY A 144 13.17 7.31 -3.49
C GLY A 144 13.82 6.19 -2.67
N ASN A 145 15.14 6.25 -2.56
CA ASN A 145 15.96 5.31 -1.82
C ASN A 145 16.06 5.69 -0.34
N ASN A 146 16.27 4.72 0.54
CA ASN A 146 16.45 4.96 1.98
C ASN A 146 15.28 5.73 2.62
N VAL A 147 14.06 5.47 2.19
CA VAL A 147 12.84 6.09 2.73
C VAL A 147 12.23 5.16 3.76
N ASN A 148 11.85 5.71 4.91
CA ASN A 148 11.09 4.98 5.92
C ASN A 148 9.68 5.55 6.03
N ILE A 149 8.68 4.73 5.77
CA ILE A 149 7.26 5.10 5.85
C ILE A 149 6.64 4.33 7.00
N SER A 150 6.24 5.04 8.04
CA SER A 150 5.63 4.43 9.24
C SER A 150 4.18 4.00 8.99
N SER A 151 3.57 3.40 10.00
CA SER A 151 2.22 2.82 9.94
C SER A 151 1.14 3.82 9.54
N ARG A 152 0.12 3.35 8.85
CA ARG A 152 -1.14 4.06 8.55
C ARG A 152 -0.97 5.38 7.80
N CYS A 153 0.07 5.49 6.99
CA CYS A 153 0.22 6.63 6.09
C CYS A 153 -0.68 6.49 4.87
N ILE A 154 -1.03 7.61 4.26
CA ILE A 154 -1.73 7.66 2.97
C ILE A 154 -0.85 8.43 2.00
N ILE A 155 -0.50 7.80 0.87
CA ILE A 155 0.24 8.43 -0.22
C ILE A 155 -0.73 8.60 -1.39
N CYS A 156 -0.98 9.85 -1.78
CA CYS A 156 -1.93 10.19 -2.83
C CYS A 156 -1.31 10.02 -4.23
N CYS A 157 -2.17 9.96 -5.24
CA CYS A 157 -1.76 9.79 -6.62
C CYS A 157 -0.86 10.94 -7.10
N GLY A 158 0.12 10.62 -7.95
CA GLY A 158 1.06 11.55 -8.55
C GLY A 158 2.21 12.01 -7.63
N VAL A 159 2.27 11.55 -6.39
CA VAL A 159 3.27 11.99 -5.41
C VAL A 159 4.65 11.41 -5.71
N LYS A 160 5.67 12.28 -5.57
CA LYS A 160 7.09 11.91 -5.60
C LYS A 160 7.73 12.18 -4.26
N ILE A 161 8.39 11.18 -3.69
CA ILE A 161 9.12 11.26 -2.43
C ILE A 161 10.60 11.09 -2.74
N ALA A 162 11.41 12.08 -2.41
CA ALA A 162 12.87 12.03 -2.62
C ALA A 162 13.56 11.05 -1.68
N ASP A 163 14.87 10.85 -1.87
CA ASP A 163 15.68 9.95 -1.07
C ASP A 163 15.85 10.41 0.38
N SER A 164 16.10 9.45 1.27
CA SER A 164 16.49 9.68 2.68
C SER A 164 15.44 10.46 3.49
N ILE A 165 14.18 10.12 3.30
CA ILE A 165 13.04 10.71 4.01
C ILE A 165 12.47 9.72 5.02
N ILE A 166 12.13 10.22 6.21
CA ILE A 166 11.38 9.48 7.22
C ILE A 166 9.99 10.10 7.33
N ILE A 167 8.95 9.28 7.25
CA ILE A 167 7.56 9.72 7.36
C ILE A 167 6.96 9.11 8.62
N GLY A 168 6.54 9.97 9.54
CA GLY A 168 5.88 9.58 10.78
C GLY A 168 4.50 8.97 10.56
N ALA A 169 4.05 8.17 11.51
CA ALA A 169 2.77 7.46 11.42
C ALA A 169 1.56 8.38 11.23
N ASN A 170 0.51 7.85 10.61
CA ASN A 170 -0.73 8.58 10.30
C ASN A 170 -0.56 9.81 9.41
N SER A 171 0.51 9.88 8.61
CA SER A 171 0.74 11.01 7.71
C SER A 171 -0.03 10.86 6.41
N CYS A 172 -0.63 11.95 5.93
CA CYS A 172 -1.23 12.03 4.60
C CYS A 172 -0.35 12.87 3.68
N ILE A 173 0.20 12.23 2.64
CA ILE A 173 1.14 12.81 1.69
C ILE A 173 0.39 13.08 0.38
N SER A 174 0.02 14.34 0.16
CA SER A 174 -0.72 14.79 -1.04
C SER A 174 0.11 15.68 -1.97
N LYS A 175 1.38 15.93 -1.61
CA LYS A 175 2.34 16.73 -2.38
C LYS A 175 3.71 16.07 -2.35
N ASP A 176 4.54 16.40 -3.32
CA ASP A 176 5.93 15.93 -3.38
C ASP A 176 6.72 16.30 -2.12
N LEU A 177 7.50 15.34 -1.61
CA LEU A 177 8.47 15.55 -0.55
C LEU A 177 9.86 15.60 -1.17
N LYS A 178 10.49 16.79 -1.15
CA LYS A 178 11.74 17.05 -1.87
C LYS A 178 12.97 17.08 -1.00
N SER A 179 12.82 17.43 0.28
CA SER A 179 13.96 17.61 1.18
C SER A 179 14.15 16.40 2.09
N LYS A 180 15.38 15.92 2.22
CA LYS A 180 15.77 14.93 3.22
C LYS A 180 15.36 15.36 4.60
N GLY A 181 14.78 14.47 5.41
CA GLY A 181 14.42 14.76 6.79
C GLY A 181 13.23 13.95 7.30
N LEU A 182 12.73 14.35 8.45
CA LEU A 182 11.57 13.77 9.11
C LEU A 182 10.31 14.62 8.83
N TYR A 183 9.31 14.01 8.26
CA TYR A 183 7.97 14.58 8.03
C TYR A 183 6.98 13.93 9.00
N VAL A 184 6.29 14.75 9.77
CA VAL A 184 5.29 14.32 10.75
C VAL A 184 4.01 15.11 10.60
N ASN A 185 2.89 14.53 11.02
CA ASN A 185 1.62 15.23 11.14
C ASN A 185 1.69 16.31 12.23
N GLN A 186 0.65 17.16 12.27
CA GLN A 186 0.48 18.13 13.34
C GLN A 186 0.43 17.43 14.70
N GLU A 187 0.89 18.15 15.72
CA GLU A 187 0.78 17.71 17.10
C GLU A 187 -0.68 17.49 17.50
N LEU A 188 -0.89 16.57 18.43
CA LEU A 188 -2.22 16.35 19.01
C LEU A 188 -2.64 17.64 19.73
N ARG A 189 -3.82 18.15 19.36
CA ARG A 189 -4.42 19.30 20.03
C ARG A 189 -5.26 18.82 21.21
N PHE A 190 -4.94 19.25 22.41
CA PHE A 190 -5.80 19.07 23.57
C PHE A 190 -7.06 19.95 23.40
N ILE A 191 -8.21 19.35 23.60
CA ILE A 191 -9.51 20.05 23.70
C ILE A 191 -10.11 19.60 25.01
N GLU A 192 -10.34 20.55 25.88
CA GLU A 192 -11.09 20.31 27.11
C GLU A 192 -12.48 19.85 26.75
N PHE A 193 -12.90 18.73 27.31
CA PHE A 193 -14.18 18.11 26.98
C PHE A 193 -14.73 17.38 28.19
N ASP A 194 -15.94 17.78 28.60
CA ASP A 194 -16.70 17.05 29.62
C ASP A 194 -17.84 16.26 28.93
N PRO A 195 -17.77 14.92 28.95
CA PRO A 195 -18.82 14.08 28.42
C PRO A 195 -20.20 14.33 29.08
N ALA A 196 -20.24 14.61 30.38
CA ALA A 196 -21.49 14.82 31.10
C ALA A 196 -22.19 16.11 30.66
N GLU A 197 -21.44 17.21 30.52
CA GLU A 197 -21.93 18.44 29.97
C GLU A 197 -22.44 18.25 28.53
N LYS A 198 -21.67 17.53 27.70
CA LYS A 198 -22.07 17.24 26.34
C LYS A 198 -23.37 16.41 26.27
N MET A 199 -23.51 15.41 27.12
CA MET A 199 -24.71 14.58 27.17
C MET A 199 -25.95 15.37 27.64
N SER A 200 -25.80 16.34 28.56
CA SER A 200 -26.90 17.17 29.05
C SER A 200 -27.53 18.00 27.92
N SER A 201 -26.79 18.32 26.88
CA SER A 201 -27.25 19.06 25.70
C SER A 201 -27.90 18.19 24.61
N MET A 202 -28.00 16.88 24.83
CA MET A 202 -28.50 15.92 23.86
C MET A 202 -29.78 15.23 24.37
N ILE A 203 -30.62 14.78 23.44
CA ILE A 203 -31.86 14.06 23.80
C ILE A 203 -31.58 12.56 23.84
N CYS A 204 -31.71 11.95 25.01
CA CYS A 204 -31.64 10.49 25.14
C CYS A 204 -32.81 9.84 24.42
N GLN A 205 -32.50 9.07 23.36
CA GLN A 205 -33.53 8.39 22.56
C GLN A 205 -33.92 7.04 23.14
N LYS A 206 -32.95 6.33 23.73
CA LYS A 206 -33.18 5.00 24.23
C LYS A 206 -32.07 4.61 25.23
N SER A 207 -32.50 3.85 26.26
CA SER A 207 -31.59 3.21 27.22
C SER A 207 -31.71 1.69 27.15
N ILE A 208 -30.61 0.97 27.06
CA ILE A 208 -30.56 -0.49 27.00
C ILE A 208 -29.51 -0.94 28.02
N GLY A 209 -29.94 -1.38 29.21
CA GLY A 209 -29.03 -1.69 30.31
C GLY A 209 -28.20 -0.48 30.72
N LYS A 210 -26.87 -0.55 30.57
CA LYS A 210 -25.93 0.56 30.85
C LYS A 210 -25.66 1.47 29.64
N LEU A 211 -26.24 1.16 28.47
CA LEU A 211 -26.02 1.92 27.25
C LEU A 211 -27.15 2.95 27.04
N ASN A 212 -26.81 4.21 26.96
CA ASN A 212 -27.71 5.30 26.55
C ASN A 212 -27.39 5.75 25.13
N ILE A 213 -28.43 5.88 24.32
CA ILE A 213 -28.34 6.30 22.92
C ILE A 213 -28.94 7.71 22.79
N TYR A 214 -28.13 8.64 22.36
CA TYR A 214 -28.49 10.04 22.19
C TYR A 214 -28.60 10.41 20.73
N LYS A 215 -29.45 11.39 20.43
CA LYS A 215 -29.52 12.03 19.13
C LYS A 215 -28.90 13.43 19.22
N LYS A 216 -28.07 13.74 18.25
CA LYS A 216 -27.45 15.06 18.05
C LYS A 216 -28.46 16.02 17.39
#